data_7162d23f76060eac602aad52078d54b5
#
_entry.id   7162d23f76060eac602aad52078d54b5
#
_cell.length_a   1.000
_cell.length_b   1.000
_cell.length_c   1.000
_cell.angle_alpha   90.00
_cell.angle_beta   90.00
_cell.angle_gamma   90.00
#
_symmetry.space_group_name_H-M   'P 1'
#
loop_
_entity.id
_entity.type
_entity.pdbx_description
1 polymer ?
#
loop_
_entity_poly.entity_id
_entity_poly.type
_entity_poly.pdbx_seq_one_letter_code
_entity_poly.pdbx_strand_id
1 'polypeptide(L)'
;MNTDSTICAISTAAGTGGIAVIRVSGKDAIDITSKVWQGKPIGQMPSHTAHLGRIVGPDGYVVDEVVLTLFRSPRSFTGDDTIEISCHGSVWIQQQIINLLIAAGCRMATGGEFTQRAFLNGRLDLSQAEAIADLIASSSQAAHRIAFSQMRGQFSHRLAQLREQLLEFVSLMELELDFSEEEVEFADRSRLLALATDIHTEISRLEQSFAVGNAIKNGIPVAIVGETNVGKSTLLNTLLHDDRALVGDIHGTTRDVIEDTIGIAGTLFRLIDTAGIRTTSDVVESMGIERTFRKLDQASIVLWLIDATAPTDDIHTTFTRIANATADTTRIVPIINKADLYEAVKAYKAFMLEATK
;
A
#
# COMPACT_ATOMS: atom_id res chain seq x y z
N MET A 1 17.30 -8.98 17.36
CA MET A 1 16.18 -9.91 17.07
C MET A 1 16.74 -11.31 16.94
N ASN A 2 16.11 -12.31 17.54
CA ASN A 2 16.61 -13.68 17.47
C ASN A 2 16.11 -14.32 16.14
N THR A 3 16.90 -14.19 15.08
CA THR A 3 16.60 -14.75 13.75
C THR A 3 16.71 -16.28 13.72
N ASP A 4 17.32 -16.88 14.73
CA ASP A 4 17.54 -18.34 14.85
C ASP A 4 16.29 -19.14 15.26
N SER A 5 15.26 -18.47 15.77
CA SER A 5 14.05 -19.18 16.25
C SER A 5 13.12 -19.53 15.09
N THR A 6 12.57 -20.75 15.12
CA THR A 6 11.47 -21.13 14.20
C THR A 6 10.19 -20.41 14.59
N ILE A 7 9.51 -19.82 13.61
CA ILE A 7 8.31 -19.00 13.78
C ILE A 7 7.08 -19.64 13.15
N CYS A 8 5.91 -19.35 13.70
CA CYS A 8 4.64 -19.74 13.12
C CYS A 8 3.62 -18.59 13.16
N ALA A 9 2.71 -18.56 12.21
CA ALA A 9 1.56 -17.66 12.20
C ALA A 9 0.46 -18.16 11.27
N ILE A 10 -0.76 -17.66 11.49
CA ILE A 10 -1.86 -17.77 10.54
C ILE A 10 -1.54 -16.84 9.37
N SER A 11 -1.53 -17.37 8.13
CA SER A 11 -1.18 -16.64 6.90
C SER A 11 -2.39 -16.26 6.06
N THR A 12 -3.59 -16.66 6.45
CA THR A 12 -4.87 -16.26 5.86
C THR A 12 -5.49 -15.10 6.63
N ALA A 13 -6.45 -14.41 6.01
CA ALA A 13 -7.18 -13.33 6.67
C ALA A 13 -7.85 -13.84 7.97
N ALA A 14 -7.96 -12.96 8.96
CA ALA A 14 -8.59 -13.29 10.24
C ALA A 14 -10.09 -13.58 10.05
N GLY A 15 -10.61 -14.55 10.79
CA GLY A 15 -12.03 -14.90 10.81
C GLY A 15 -12.30 -16.37 10.51
N THR A 16 -13.57 -16.70 10.26
CA THR A 16 -14.04 -18.04 9.87
C THR A 16 -14.09 -18.16 8.37
N GLY A 17 -13.64 -19.29 7.83
CA GLY A 17 -13.66 -19.59 6.40
C GLY A 17 -13.70 -21.10 6.12
N GLY A 18 -13.72 -21.50 4.87
CA GLY A 18 -13.63 -22.93 4.51
C GLY A 18 -12.25 -23.50 4.83
N ILE A 19 -11.20 -22.72 4.60
CA ILE A 19 -9.78 -23.11 4.78
C ILE A 19 -9.02 -21.97 5.45
N ALA A 20 -8.08 -22.36 6.34
CA ALA A 20 -7.05 -21.46 6.85
C ALA A 20 -5.67 -22.09 6.64
N VAL A 21 -4.66 -21.25 6.45
CA VAL A 21 -3.27 -21.69 6.28
C VAL A 21 -2.43 -21.16 7.45
N ILE A 22 -1.75 -22.08 8.12
CA ILE A 22 -0.76 -21.77 9.16
C ILE A 22 0.61 -22.05 8.57
N ARG A 23 1.50 -21.04 8.63
CA ARG A 23 2.87 -21.15 8.15
C ARG A 23 3.83 -21.32 9.32
N VAL A 24 4.75 -22.25 9.16
CA VAL A 24 5.89 -22.48 10.07
C VAL A 24 7.17 -22.27 9.25
N SER A 25 8.13 -21.50 9.74
CA SER A 25 9.38 -21.27 9.01
C SER A 25 10.56 -21.12 9.96
N GLY A 26 11.68 -21.73 9.59
CA GLY A 26 12.93 -21.73 10.33
C GLY A 26 13.68 -23.06 10.21
N LYS A 27 14.90 -23.11 10.73
CA LYS A 27 15.78 -24.30 10.65
C LYS A 27 15.18 -25.56 11.30
N ASP A 28 14.36 -25.41 12.33
CA ASP A 28 13.74 -26.52 13.05
C ASP A 28 12.28 -26.74 12.65
N ALA A 29 11.80 -26.14 11.55
CA ALA A 29 10.40 -26.20 11.14
C ALA A 29 9.90 -27.64 10.93
N ILE A 30 10.74 -28.49 10.32
CA ILE A 30 10.43 -29.90 10.07
C ILE A 30 10.32 -30.67 11.39
N ASP A 31 11.29 -30.52 12.29
CA ASP A 31 11.36 -31.28 13.54
C ASP A 31 10.25 -30.86 14.50
N ILE A 32 9.97 -29.58 14.60
CA ILE A 32 8.89 -29.06 15.45
C ILE A 32 7.52 -29.51 14.93
N THR A 33 7.27 -29.37 13.63
CA THR A 33 5.98 -29.77 13.05
C THR A 33 5.79 -31.29 13.14
N SER A 34 6.84 -32.08 13.03
CA SER A 34 6.78 -33.54 13.14
C SER A 34 6.24 -34.01 14.50
N LYS A 35 6.41 -33.22 15.58
CA LYS A 35 5.92 -33.57 16.93
C LYS A 35 4.39 -33.54 17.04
N VAL A 36 3.73 -32.77 16.20
CA VAL A 36 2.26 -32.58 16.20
C VAL A 36 1.58 -33.19 14.97
N TRP A 37 2.38 -33.78 14.07
CA TRP A 37 1.92 -34.34 12.81
C TRP A 37 1.73 -35.85 12.88
N GLN A 38 0.60 -36.34 12.41
CA GLN A 38 0.32 -37.74 12.19
C GLN A 38 0.03 -38.02 10.71
N GLY A 39 0.97 -38.68 10.04
CA GLY A 39 0.90 -39.00 8.62
C GLY A 39 2.24 -39.52 8.11
N LYS A 40 2.50 -39.40 6.82
CA LYS A 40 3.83 -39.70 6.26
C LYS A 40 4.91 -38.87 6.99
N PRO A 41 6.06 -39.44 7.37
CA PRO A 41 7.13 -38.70 8.02
C PRO A 41 7.59 -37.48 7.18
N ILE A 42 7.56 -36.27 7.76
CA ILE A 42 7.87 -35.02 7.05
C ILE A 42 9.29 -35.04 6.49
N GLY A 43 10.25 -35.63 7.23
CA GLY A 43 11.63 -35.74 6.78
C GLY A 43 11.80 -36.53 5.46
N GLN A 44 10.85 -37.43 5.12
CA GLN A 44 10.86 -38.24 3.91
C GLN A 44 10.04 -37.62 2.77
N MET A 45 9.40 -36.46 2.99
CA MET A 45 8.62 -35.79 1.96
C MET A 45 9.55 -35.01 1.02
N PRO A 46 9.33 -35.10 -0.31
CA PRO A 46 9.98 -34.18 -1.24
C PRO A 46 9.54 -32.74 -1.03
N SER A 47 10.45 -31.79 -1.33
CA SER A 47 10.08 -30.37 -1.34
C SER A 47 9.02 -30.07 -2.41
N HIS A 48 8.15 -29.09 -2.16
CA HIS A 48 7.06 -28.66 -3.03
C HIS A 48 5.99 -29.75 -3.28
N THR A 49 5.75 -30.55 -2.24
CA THR A 49 4.67 -31.56 -2.28
C THR A 49 3.69 -31.39 -1.13
N ALA A 50 2.44 -31.71 -1.40
CA ALA A 50 1.34 -31.65 -0.44
C ALA A 50 0.96 -33.08 0.02
N HIS A 51 0.71 -33.24 1.32
CA HIS A 51 0.41 -34.52 1.95
C HIS A 51 -0.78 -34.39 2.90
N LEU A 52 -1.73 -35.30 2.80
CA LEU A 52 -2.84 -35.43 3.74
C LEU A 52 -2.36 -36.10 5.02
N GLY A 53 -2.83 -35.59 6.16
CA GLY A 53 -2.56 -36.14 7.48
C GLY A 53 -3.36 -35.42 8.56
N ARG A 54 -2.95 -35.54 9.81
CA ARG A 54 -3.68 -35.02 10.95
C ARG A 54 -2.78 -34.23 11.86
N ILE A 55 -3.32 -33.21 12.52
CA ILE A 55 -2.69 -32.56 13.64
C ILE A 55 -3.24 -33.18 14.92
N VAL A 56 -2.34 -33.62 15.78
CA VAL A 56 -2.68 -34.32 17.01
C VAL A 56 -2.07 -33.63 18.24
N GLY A 57 -2.83 -33.60 19.34
CA GLY A 57 -2.36 -33.14 20.63
C GLY A 57 -1.53 -34.21 21.34
N PRO A 58 -0.90 -33.87 22.51
CA PRO A 58 -0.07 -34.78 23.31
C PRO A 58 -0.84 -36.01 23.85
N ASP A 59 -2.14 -35.87 24.04
CA ASP A 59 -3.06 -36.89 24.50
C ASP A 59 -3.59 -37.79 23.36
N GLY A 60 -3.12 -37.57 22.10
CA GLY A 60 -3.59 -38.28 20.94
C GLY A 60 -4.90 -37.73 20.34
N TYR A 61 -5.47 -36.66 20.92
CA TYR A 61 -6.66 -36.02 20.37
C TYR A 61 -6.36 -35.43 18.97
N VAL A 62 -7.17 -35.80 18.03
CA VAL A 62 -7.08 -35.24 16.64
C VAL A 62 -7.75 -33.88 16.65
N VAL A 63 -6.97 -32.83 16.35
CA VAL A 63 -7.48 -31.46 16.24
C VAL A 63 -8.16 -31.26 14.90
N ASP A 64 -7.51 -31.71 13.81
CA ASP A 64 -8.05 -31.58 12.44
C ASP A 64 -7.35 -32.52 11.47
N GLU A 65 -8.02 -32.83 10.36
CA GLU A 65 -7.42 -33.47 9.21
C GLU A 65 -6.99 -32.38 8.22
N VAL A 66 -5.70 -32.33 7.91
CA VAL A 66 -5.07 -31.17 7.24
C VAL A 66 -4.23 -31.60 6.05
N VAL A 67 -3.98 -30.65 5.14
CA VAL A 67 -2.99 -30.81 4.06
C VAL A 67 -1.73 -30.03 4.44
N LEU A 68 -0.60 -30.75 4.56
CA LEU A 68 0.70 -30.17 4.81
C LEU A 68 1.48 -30.03 3.52
N THR A 69 2.00 -28.84 3.24
CA THR A 69 2.89 -28.57 2.12
C THR A 69 4.30 -28.22 2.64
N LEU A 70 5.33 -28.87 2.10
CA LEU A 70 6.72 -28.69 2.51
C LEU A 70 7.52 -27.93 1.46
N PHE A 71 8.27 -26.91 1.89
CA PHE A 71 9.24 -26.15 1.11
C PHE A 71 10.59 -26.21 1.81
N ARG A 72 11.57 -26.89 1.21
CA ARG A 72 12.93 -26.99 1.78
C ARG A 72 13.80 -25.80 1.39
N SER A 73 14.62 -25.38 2.32
CA SER A 73 15.70 -24.41 2.08
C SER A 73 16.59 -24.85 0.89
N PRO A 74 17.06 -23.89 0.05
CA PRO A 74 16.74 -22.47 0.02
C PRO A 74 15.48 -22.14 -0.80
N ARG A 75 14.77 -23.15 -1.33
CA ARG A 75 13.62 -22.98 -2.24
C ARG A 75 12.31 -22.83 -1.47
N SER A 76 12.25 -21.81 -0.61
CA SER A 76 11.05 -21.41 0.14
C SER A 76 10.86 -19.91 0.06
N PHE A 77 9.77 -19.40 0.61
CA PHE A 77 9.50 -17.95 0.66
C PHE A 77 10.57 -17.22 1.50
N THR A 78 10.86 -17.70 2.69
CA THR A 78 11.84 -17.09 3.61
C THR A 78 13.28 -17.45 3.29
N GLY A 79 13.53 -18.50 2.50
CA GLY A 79 14.86 -19.12 2.33
C GLY A 79 15.16 -20.21 3.35
N ASP A 80 14.43 -20.28 4.47
CA ASP A 80 14.50 -21.36 5.47
C ASP A 80 13.51 -22.48 5.13
N ASP A 81 13.63 -23.65 5.81
CA ASP A 81 12.60 -24.69 5.72
C ASP A 81 11.25 -24.09 6.12
N THR A 82 10.27 -24.31 5.28
CA THR A 82 8.92 -23.75 5.48
C THR A 82 7.87 -24.83 5.29
N ILE A 83 6.90 -24.85 6.21
CA ILE A 83 5.75 -25.74 6.18
C ILE A 83 4.48 -24.90 6.17
N GLU A 84 3.57 -25.22 5.28
CA GLU A 84 2.23 -24.66 5.27
C GLU A 84 1.21 -25.75 5.61
N ILE A 85 0.42 -25.52 6.66
CA ILE A 85 -0.61 -26.41 7.14
C ILE A 85 -1.95 -25.81 6.77
N SER A 86 -2.62 -26.41 5.77
CA SER A 86 -3.97 -26.03 5.38
C SER A 86 -4.98 -26.83 6.21
N CYS A 87 -5.68 -26.15 7.09
CA CYS A 87 -6.69 -26.70 8.01
C CYS A 87 -8.07 -26.11 7.72
N HIS A 88 -9.11 -26.63 8.36
CA HIS A 88 -10.43 -25.98 8.33
C HIS A 88 -10.36 -24.61 9.00
N GLY A 89 -11.04 -23.63 8.41
CA GLY A 89 -10.99 -22.21 8.79
C GLY A 89 -11.77 -21.85 10.07
N SER A 90 -11.93 -22.80 11.02
CA SER A 90 -12.47 -22.52 12.34
C SER A 90 -11.44 -21.78 13.19
N VAL A 91 -11.83 -20.67 13.82
CA VAL A 91 -10.97 -19.90 14.73
C VAL A 91 -10.42 -20.79 15.85
N TRP A 92 -11.23 -21.72 16.37
CA TRP A 92 -10.81 -22.66 17.39
C TRP A 92 -9.70 -23.60 16.88
N ILE A 93 -9.86 -24.19 15.68
CA ILE A 93 -8.86 -25.09 15.08
C ILE A 93 -7.55 -24.35 14.85
N GLN A 94 -7.61 -23.16 14.26
CA GLN A 94 -6.44 -22.31 14.03
C GLN A 94 -5.67 -22.05 15.31
N GLN A 95 -6.39 -21.67 16.38
CA GLN A 95 -5.77 -21.38 17.68
C GLN A 95 -5.16 -22.62 18.32
N GLN A 96 -5.81 -23.78 18.23
CA GLN A 96 -5.28 -25.03 18.77
C GLN A 96 -3.99 -25.45 18.05
N ILE A 97 -3.95 -25.37 16.72
CA ILE A 97 -2.75 -25.71 15.95
C ILE A 97 -1.59 -24.76 16.30
N ILE A 98 -1.85 -23.45 16.42
CA ILE A 98 -0.83 -22.49 16.84
C ILE A 98 -0.30 -22.81 18.25
N ASN A 99 -1.18 -23.10 19.21
CA ASN A 99 -0.79 -23.43 20.57
C ASN A 99 0.09 -24.70 20.62
N LEU A 100 -0.28 -25.73 19.84
CA LEU A 100 0.52 -26.95 19.73
C LEU A 100 1.91 -26.69 19.12
N LEU A 101 2.00 -25.89 18.09
CA LEU A 101 3.27 -25.51 17.46
C LEU A 101 4.16 -24.71 18.43
N ILE A 102 3.57 -23.78 19.19
CA ILE A 102 4.30 -23.02 20.21
C ILE A 102 4.79 -23.95 21.33
N ALA A 103 3.95 -24.84 21.82
CA ALA A 103 4.34 -25.84 22.83
C ALA A 103 5.43 -26.80 22.31
N ALA A 104 5.44 -27.09 21.03
CA ALA A 104 6.45 -27.92 20.37
C ALA A 104 7.79 -27.19 20.13
N GLY A 105 7.86 -25.84 20.26
CA GLY A 105 9.08 -25.04 20.19
C GLY A 105 9.07 -23.91 19.16
N CYS A 106 7.94 -23.62 18.50
CA CYS A 106 7.79 -22.42 17.69
C CYS A 106 7.63 -21.16 18.53
N ARG A 107 7.96 -20.02 17.96
CA ARG A 107 7.57 -18.69 18.44
C ARG A 107 6.53 -18.10 17.51
N MET A 108 5.58 -17.34 18.04
CA MET A 108 4.68 -16.55 17.20
C MET A 108 5.46 -15.53 16.37
N ALA A 109 5.19 -15.46 15.09
CA ALA A 109 5.77 -14.45 14.20
C ALA A 109 5.20 -13.06 14.51
N THR A 110 6.02 -12.04 14.40
CA THR A 110 5.57 -10.63 14.37
C THR A 110 5.06 -10.25 12.99
N GLY A 111 4.32 -9.12 12.91
CA GLY A 111 3.83 -8.61 11.61
C GLY A 111 4.98 -8.42 10.62
N GLY A 112 4.87 -8.99 9.42
CA GLY A 112 5.88 -8.88 8.37
C GLY A 112 7.14 -9.74 8.55
N GLU A 113 7.28 -10.54 9.61
CA GLU A 113 8.53 -11.27 9.92
C GLU A 113 8.93 -12.29 8.86
N PHE A 114 8.00 -12.96 8.20
CA PHE A 114 8.34 -13.87 7.10
C PHE A 114 9.02 -13.13 5.93
N THR A 115 8.50 -11.95 5.57
CA THR A 115 9.07 -11.10 4.52
C THR A 115 10.42 -10.53 4.95
N GLN A 116 10.55 -10.14 6.21
CA GLN A 116 11.83 -9.69 6.78
C GLN A 116 12.90 -10.79 6.71
N ARG A 117 12.56 -12.05 7.02
CA ARG A 117 13.48 -13.18 6.88
C ARG A 117 13.85 -13.45 5.43
N ALA A 118 12.88 -13.34 4.51
CA ALA A 118 13.16 -13.45 3.09
C ALA A 118 14.18 -12.40 2.61
N PHE A 119 14.10 -11.17 3.11
CA PHE A 119 15.08 -10.12 2.86
C PHE A 119 16.45 -10.45 3.49
N LEU A 120 16.50 -10.82 4.76
CA LEU A 120 17.74 -11.15 5.47
C LEU A 120 18.48 -12.35 4.84
N ASN A 121 17.74 -13.32 4.32
CA ASN A 121 18.26 -14.50 3.64
C ASN A 121 18.55 -14.22 2.14
N GLY A 122 18.49 -12.99 1.67
CA GLY A 122 18.82 -12.60 0.30
C GLY A 122 17.83 -13.12 -0.77
N ARG A 123 16.61 -13.51 -0.36
CA ARG A 123 15.55 -13.95 -1.30
C ARG A 123 14.87 -12.79 -1.98
N LEU A 124 14.79 -11.67 -1.28
CA LEU A 124 14.19 -10.42 -1.71
C LEU A 124 15.14 -9.27 -1.40
N ASP A 125 15.12 -8.24 -2.19
CA ASP A 125 15.63 -6.94 -1.80
C ASP A 125 14.58 -6.13 -1.02
N LEU A 126 14.97 -4.96 -0.48
CA LEU A 126 14.08 -4.14 0.35
C LEU A 126 12.88 -3.63 -0.46
N SER A 127 13.09 -3.23 -1.71
CA SER A 127 12.02 -2.76 -2.60
C SER A 127 11.00 -3.87 -2.90
N GLN A 128 11.48 -5.10 -3.11
CA GLN A 128 10.62 -6.27 -3.31
C GLN A 128 9.84 -6.63 -2.03
N ALA A 129 10.49 -6.51 -0.87
CA ALA A 129 9.84 -6.76 0.42
C ALA A 129 8.69 -5.77 0.70
N GLU A 130 8.89 -4.49 0.41
CA GLU A 130 7.84 -3.46 0.49
C GLU A 130 6.71 -3.72 -0.50
N ALA A 131 7.07 -4.09 -1.74
CA ALA A 131 6.10 -4.37 -2.79
C ALA A 131 5.14 -5.54 -2.46
N ILE A 132 5.56 -6.50 -1.63
CA ILE A 132 4.68 -7.58 -1.16
C ILE A 132 3.55 -7.02 -0.28
N ALA A 133 3.87 -6.10 0.64
CA ALA A 133 2.85 -5.45 1.46
C ALA A 133 1.87 -4.63 0.60
N ASP A 134 2.40 -3.90 -0.38
CA ASP A 134 1.60 -3.12 -1.33
C ASP A 134 0.71 -4.00 -2.20
N LEU A 135 1.21 -5.16 -2.63
CA LEU A 135 0.45 -6.12 -3.42
C LEU A 135 -0.74 -6.68 -2.63
N ILE A 136 -0.53 -7.01 -1.35
CA ILE A 136 -1.57 -7.50 -0.45
C ILE A 136 -2.63 -6.41 -0.19
N ALA A 137 -2.19 -5.15 -0.02
CA ALA A 137 -3.07 -4.02 0.24
C ALA A 137 -3.72 -3.44 -1.03
N SER A 138 -3.35 -3.91 -2.23
CA SER A 138 -3.83 -3.33 -3.48
C SER A 138 -5.33 -3.51 -3.67
N SER A 139 -6.05 -2.41 -3.83
CA SER A 139 -7.51 -2.37 -4.04
C SER A 139 -7.91 -1.98 -5.47
N SER A 140 -6.93 -1.70 -6.35
CA SER A 140 -7.19 -1.34 -7.75
C SER A 140 -6.25 -2.08 -8.71
N GLN A 141 -6.68 -2.26 -9.97
CA GLN A 141 -5.85 -2.87 -11.01
C GLN A 141 -4.54 -2.10 -11.23
N ALA A 142 -4.58 -0.78 -11.14
CA ALA A 142 -3.41 0.06 -11.32
C ALA A 142 -2.41 -0.12 -10.16
N ALA A 143 -2.88 -0.10 -8.90
CA ALA A 143 -2.05 -0.36 -7.71
C ALA A 143 -1.42 -1.76 -7.76
N HIS A 144 -2.22 -2.79 -8.09
CA HIS A 144 -1.74 -4.16 -8.26
C HIS A 144 -0.61 -4.22 -9.32
N ARG A 145 -0.79 -3.59 -10.48
CA ARG A 145 0.21 -3.62 -11.57
C ARG A 145 1.54 -2.98 -11.16
N ILE A 146 1.50 -1.89 -10.40
CA ILE A 146 2.70 -1.21 -9.88
C ILE A 146 3.40 -2.11 -8.85
N ALA A 147 2.69 -2.58 -7.83
CA ALA A 147 3.24 -3.45 -6.79
C ALA A 147 3.81 -4.75 -7.38
N PHE A 148 3.13 -5.37 -8.34
CA PHE A 148 3.59 -6.58 -9.00
C PHE A 148 4.87 -6.36 -9.82
N SER A 149 4.97 -5.23 -10.55
CA SER A 149 6.19 -4.85 -11.29
C SER A 149 7.38 -4.64 -10.35
N GLN A 150 7.15 -3.96 -9.22
CA GLN A 150 8.17 -3.71 -8.20
C GLN A 150 8.60 -5.01 -7.51
N MET A 151 7.65 -5.88 -7.15
CA MET A 151 7.93 -7.22 -6.58
C MET A 151 8.81 -8.07 -7.51
N ARG A 152 8.67 -7.92 -8.84
CA ARG A 152 9.52 -8.59 -9.84
C ARG A 152 10.93 -8.00 -9.94
N GLY A 153 11.27 -6.99 -9.15
CA GLY A 153 12.61 -6.40 -9.07
C GLY A 153 13.00 -5.50 -10.25
N GLN A 154 12.05 -5.04 -11.06
CA GLN A 154 12.36 -4.19 -12.22
C GLN A 154 13.07 -2.89 -11.82
N PHE A 155 12.65 -2.29 -10.71
CA PHE A 155 13.26 -1.08 -10.16
C PHE A 155 14.70 -1.34 -9.71
N SER A 156 14.92 -2.38 -8.91
CA SER A 156 16.24 -2.76 -8.39
C SER A 156 17.20 -3.14 -9.52
N HIS A 157 16.73 -3.84 -10.54
CA HIS A 157 17.53 -4.17 -11.73
C HIS A 157 17.99 -2.92 -12.47
N ARG A 158 17.09 -1.94 -12.65
CA ARG A 158 17.43 -0.66 -13.31
C ARG A 158 18.48 0.12 -12.52
N LEU A 159 18.32 0.23 -11.20
CA LEU A 159 19.33 0.87 -10.34
C LEU A 159 20.69 0.15 -10.37
N ALA A 160 20.68 -1.18 -10.39
CA ALA A 160 21.91 -1.98 -10.51
C ALA A 160 22.64 -1.72 -11.83
N GLN A 161 21.91 -1.58 -12.93
CA GLN A 161 22.50 -1.23 -14.22
C GLN A 161 23.17 0.15 -14.20
N LEU A 162 22.48 1.17 -13.64
CA LEU A 162 23.05 2.52 -13.53
C LEU A 162 24.28 2.54 -12.62
N ARG A 163 24.23 1.79 -11.51
CA ARG A 163 25.39 1.64 -10.62
C ARG A 163 26.59 1.00 -11.31
N GLU A 164 26.39 -0.05 -12.10
CA GLU A 164 27.44 -0.74 -12.83
C GLU A 164 28.11 0.17 -13.84
N GLN A 165 27.31 0.93 -14.61
CA GLN A 165 27.82 1.93 -15.56
C GLN A 165 28.64 3.03 -14.87
N LEU A 166 28.19 3.48 -13.68
CA LEU A 166 28.91 4.48 -12.90
C LEU A 166 30.25 3.93 -12.36
N LEU A 167 30.25 2.66 -11.88
CA LEU A 167 31.47 2.00 -11.42
C LEU A 167 32.48 1.79 -12.55
N GLU A 168 32.04 1.34 -13.72
CA GLU A 168 32.88 1.22 -14.91
C GLU A 168 33.56 2.55 -15.23
N PHE A 169 32.76 3.64 -15.19
CA PHE A 169 33.27 4.96 -15.47
C PHE A 169 34.28 5.46 -14.42
N VAL A 170 34.00 5.26 -13.13
CA VAL A 170 34.92 5.63 -12.03
C VAL A 170 36.24 4.86 -12.17
N SER A 171 36.18 3.56 -12.51
CA SER A 171 37.37 2.75 -12.72
C SER A 171 38.24 3.26 -13.89
N LEU A 172 37.62 3.75 -14.97
CA LEU A 172 38.35 4.37 -16.10
C LEU A 172 39.00 5.69 -15.69
N MET A 173 38.34 6.49 -14.86
CA MET A 173 38.90 7.74 -14.31
C MET A 173 40.09 7.47 -13.36
N GLU A 174 39.99 6.46 -12.50
CA GLU A 174 41.11 6.06 -11.62
C GLU A 174 42.31 5.62 -12.44
N LEU A 175 42.07 4.83 -13.50
CA LEU A 175 43.13 4.43 -14.42
C LEU A 175 43.81 5.61 -15.11
N GLU A 176 43.03 6.60 -15.57
CA GLU A 176 43.55 7.83 -16.18
C GLU A 176 44.41 8.65 -15.21
N LEU A 177 44.03 8.71 -13.92
CA LEU A 177 44.78 9.40 -12.88
C LEU A 177 46.11 8.69 -12.58
N ASP A 178 46.12 7.36 -12.55
CA ASP A 178 47.33 6.57 -12.30
C ASP A 178 48.34 6.67 -13.44
N PHE A 179 47.89 6.83 -14.68
CA PHE A 179 48.71 6.98 -15.89
C PHE A 179 48.82 8.43 -16.39
N SER A 180 48.51 9.42 -15.56
CA SER A 180 48.47 10.85 -15.92
C SER A 180 49.80 11.39 -16.46
N GLU A 181 50.95 10.72 -16.18
CA GLU A 181 52.28 11.08 -16.71
C GLU A 181 52.51 10.62 -18.15
N GLU A 182 51.65 9.74 -18.70
CA GLU A 182 51.83 9.15 -20.03
C GLU A 182 50.97 9.81 -21.12
N GLU A 183 50.23 10.91 -20.83
CA GLU A 183 49.31 11.61 -21.76
C GLU A 183 48.24 10.72 -22.42
N VAL A 184 47.82 9.62 -21.74
CA VAL A 184 46.81 8.71 -22.27
C VAL A 184 45.45 9.04 -21.70
N GLU A 185 44.50 9.38 -22.54
CA GLU A 185 43.10 9.57 -22.15
C GLU A 185 42.36 8.21 -22.19
N PHE A 186 42.07 7.62 -21.04
CA PHE A 186 41.28 6.38 -20.92
C PHE A 186 39.77 6.65 -20.77
N ALA A 187 39.40 7.83 -20.25
CA ALA A 187 38.04 8.24 -20.02
C ALA A 187 37.63 9.40 -20.91
N ASP A 188 36.75 9.18 -21.86
CA ASP A 188 36.16 10.23 -22.68
C ASP A 188 35.22 11.08 -21.83
N ARG A 189 35.56 12.36 -21.65
CA ARG A 189 34.74 13.34 -20.90
C ARG A 189 33.31 13.48 -21.47
N SER A 190 33.14 13.31 -22.78
CA SER A 190 31.82 13.32 -23.42
C SER A 190 31.00 12.12 -22.99
N ARG A 191 31.60 10.95 -22.82
CA ARG A 191 30.95 9.74 -22.30
C ARG A 191 30.53 9.89 -20.85
N LEU A 192 31.38 10.55 -20.02
CA LEU A 192 30.99 10.88 -18.63
C LEU A 192 29.76 11.78 -18.58
N LEU A 193 29.79 12.86 -19.36
CA LEU A 193 28.69 13.81 -19.40
C LEU A 193 27.38 13.15 -19.87
N ALA A 194 27.48 12.27 -20.88
CA ALA A 194 26.35 11.48 -21.36
C ALA A 194 25.79 10.58 -20.27
N LEU A 195 26.66 9.81 -19.57
CA LEU A 195 26.25 8.93 -18.48
C LEU A 195 25.62 9.71 -17.31
N ALA A 196 26.23 10.84 -16.91
CA ALA A 196 25.67 11.70 -15.86
C ALA A 196 24.29 12.26 -16.26
N THR A 197 24.12 12.61 -17.53
CA THR A 197 22.85 13.09 -18.09
C THR A 197 21.80 11.98 -18.10
N ASP A 198 22.18 10.76 -18.46
CA ASP A 198 21.29 9.58 -18.45
C ASP A 198 20.82 9.25 -17.02
N ILE A 199 21.74 9.25 -16.05
CA ILE A 199 21.43 9.06 -14.65
C ILE A 199 20.49 10.14 -14.12
N HIS A 200 20.80 11.42 -14.41
CA HIS A 200 19.96 12.54 -14.00
C HIS A 200 18.55 12.43 -14.60
N THR A 201 18.45 12.10 -15.89
CA THR A 201 17.17 11.96 -16.58
C THR A 201 16.33 10.84 -15.98
N GLU A 202 16.97 9.69 -15.67
CA GLU A 202 16.26 8.57 -15.06
C GLU A 202 15.80 8.87 -13.65
N ILE A 203 16.63 9.51 -12.81
CA ILE A 203 16.25 9.94 -11.46
C ILE A 203 15.11 10.97 -11.52
N SER A 204 15.19 11.96 -12.40
CA SER A 204 14.12 12.95 -12.57
C SER A 204 12.80 12.31 -13.04
N ARG A 205 12.87 11.30 -13.91
CA ARG A 205 11.69 10.51 -14.33
C ARG A 205 11.09 9.75 -13.16
N LEU A 206 11.91 9.15 -12.29
CA LEU A 206 11.47 8.44 -11.10
C LEU A 206 10.82 9.41 -10.10
N GLU A 207 11.41 10.57 -9.87
CA GLU A 207 10.87 11.63 -9.01
C GLU A 207 9.49 12.10 -9.50
N GLN A 208 9.37 12.43 -10.80
CA GLN A 208 8.07 12.83 -11.38
C GLN A 208 7.02 11.72 -11.31
N SER A 209 7.44 10.46 -11.44
CA SER A 209 6.53 9.31 -11.35
C SER A 209 6.03 9.04 -9.93
N PHE A 210 6.72 9.58 -8.91
CA PHE A 210 6.36 9.36 -7.50
C PHE A 210 4.97 9.91 -7.16
N ALA A 211 4.65 11.12 -7.60
CA ALA A 211 3.34 11.73 -7.34
C ALA A 211 2.20 10.90 -7.95
N VAL A 212 2.39 10.41 -9.18
CA VAL A 212 1.43 9.53 -9.87
C VAL A 212 1.34 8.17 -9.19
N GLY A 213 2.47 7.56 -8.83
CA GLY A 213 2.52 6.28 -8.12
C GLY A 213 1.84 6.35 -6.75
N ASN A 214 2.08 7.43 -6.01
CA ASN A 214 1.45 7.67 -4.71
C ASN A 214 -0.07 7.88 -4.84
N ALA A 215 -0.52 8.63 -5.85
CA ALA A 215 -1.95 8.79 -6.13
C ALA A 215 -2.63 7.46 -6.53
N ILE A 216 -1.95 6.60 -7.26
CA ILE A 216 -2.47 5.27 -7.63
C ILE A 216 -2.52 4.34 -6.41
N LYS A 217 -1.50 4.37 -5.54
CA LYS A 217 -1.39 3.50 -4.35
C LYS A 217 -2.36 3.91 -3.24
N ASN A 218 -2.36 5.19 -2.88
CA ASN A 218 -3.08 5.73 -1.73
C ASN A 218 -4.39 6.41 -2.10
N GLY A 219 -4.72 6.49 -3.38
CA GLY A 219 -5.83 7.26 -3.90
C GLY A 219 -5.51 8.75 -4.03
N ILE A 220 -6.19 9.41 -4.96
CA ILE A 220 -6.10 10.85 -5.17
C ILE A 220 -6.81 11.54 -4.00
N PRO A 221 -6.12 12.36 -3.19
CA PRO A 221 -6.75 13.03 -2.08
C PRO A 221 -7.70 14.13 -2.54
N VAL A 222 -8.97 14.01 -2.13
CA VAL A 222 -10.08 14.92 -2.49
C VAL A 222 -10.66 15.53 -1.23
N ALA A 223 -10.72 16.86 -1.16
CA ALA A 223 -11.41 17.59 -0.12
C ALA A 223 -12.76 18.08 -0.63
N ILE A 224 -13.80 18.00 0.22
CA ILE A 224 -15.13 18.60 -0.05
C ILE A 224 -15.29 19.81 0.85
N VAL A 225 -15.39 20.99 0.25
CA VAL A 225 -15.53 22.27 0.97
C VAL A 225 -16.80 23.03 0.53
N GLY A 226 -17.28 23.88 1.37
CA GLY A 226 -18.46 24.70 1.11
C GLY A 226 -19.11 25.14 2.42
N GLU A 227 -20.04 26.08 2.34
CA GLU A 227 -20.78 26.63 3.49
C GLU A 227 -21.65 25.57 4.18
N THR A 228 -22.20 25.95 5.33
CA THR A 228 -23.16 25.18 6.09
C THR A 228 -24.39 24.90 5.23
N ASN A 229 -24.95 23.69 5.31
CA ASN A 229 -26.16 23.31 4.57
C ASN A 229 -26.11 23.43 3.03
N VAL A 230 -24.92 23.57 2.43
CA VAL A 230 -24.76 23.60 0.97
C VAL A 230 -24.92 22.23 0.30
N GLY A 231 -25.00 21.14 1.10
CA GLY A 231 -25.21 19.78 0.59
C GLY A 231 -23.95 18.88 0.61
N LYS A 232 -22.90 19.22 1.35
CA LYS A 232 -21.66 18.42 1.48
C LYS A 232 -21.92 16.98 1.90
N SER A 233 -22.71 16.78 2.97
CA SER A 233 -23.05 15.45 3.49
C SER A 233 -23.90 14.65 2.50
N THR A 234 -24.78 15.30 1.76
CA THR A 234 -25.59 14.67 0.73
C THR A 234 -24.71 14.17 -0.42
N LEU A 235 -23.80 15.01 -0.92
CA LEU A 235 -22.85 14.63 -1.95
C LEU A 235 -21.97 13.47 -1.49
N LEU A 236 -21.40 13.56 -0.28
CA LEU A 236 -20.59 12.51 0.30
C LEU A 236 -21.34 11.18 0.36
N ASN A 237 -22.56 11.19 0.91
CA ASN A 237 -23.36 9.98 1.03
C ASN A 237 -23.74 9.40 -0.34
N THR A 238 -24.04 10.22 -1.33
CA THR A 238 -24.33 9.77 -2.70
C THR A 238 -23.10 9.08 -3.30
N LEU A 239 -21.93 9.71 -3.21
CA LEU A 239 -20.69 9.14 -3.70
C LEU A 239 -20.32 7.81 -3.01
N LEU A 240 -20.59 7.69 -1.71
CA LEU A 240 -20.30 6.46 -0.96
C LEU A 240 -21.33 5.35 -1.18
N HIS A 241 -22.59 5.68 -1.51
CA HIS A 241 -23.64 4.69 -1.72
C HIS A 241 -23.56 4.04 -3.11
N ASP A 242 -23.18 4.78 -4.12
CA ASP A 242 -23.04 4.26 -5.49
C ASP A 242 -21.86 3.29 -5.64
N ASP A 243 -20.83 3.39 -4.76
CA ASP A 243 -19.59 2.59 -4.86
C ASP A 243 -19.51 1.40 -3.89
N ARG A 244 -20.43 1.21 -2.94
CA ARG A 244 -20.43 0.05 -2.03
C ARG A 244 -20.55 -1.30 -2.74
N ALA A 245 -20.86 -1.31 -4.03
CA ALA A 245 -20.94 -2.52 -4.85
C ALA A 245 -19.56 -3.03 -5.35
N LEU A 246 -18.47 -2.26 -5.21
CA LEU A 246 -17.17 -2.58 -5.82
C LEU A 246 -15.99 -2.70 -4.82
N VAL A 247 -16.15 -2.26 -3.57
CA VAL A 247 -15.11 -2.39 -2.55
C VAL A 247 -15.65 -3.24 -1.40
N GLY A 248 -15.18 -4.50 -1.32
CA GLY A 248 -15.48 -5.38 -0.21
C GLY A 248 -15.06 -4.73 1.13
N ASP A 249 -15.79 -5.03 2.21
CA ASP A 249 -15.51 -4.60 3.58
C ASP A 249 -14.06 -4.95 3.97
N ILE A 250 -13.12 -4.05 3.73
CA ILE A 250 -11.76 -4.17 4.25
C ILE A 250 -11.78 -3.60 5.67
N HIS A 251 -12.17 -4.44 6.63
CA HIS A 251 -11.92 -4.23 8.04
C HIS A 251 -10.43 -4.51 8.29
N GLY A 252 -9.61 -3.48 8.28
CA GLY A 252 -8.16 -3.60 8.53
C GLY A 252 -7.60 -2.44 9.33
N THR A 253 -7.49 -2.67 10.63
CA THR A 253 -6.43 -2.20 11.56
C THR A 253 -5.94 -0.75 11.44
N THR A 254 -6.14 -0.07 12.52
CA THR A 254 -5.55 1.14 13.11
C THR A 254 -6.50 2.31 13.29
N ARG A 255 -6.52 2.81 14.51
CA ARG A 255 -7.36 3.87 15.11
C ARG A 255 -6.98 5.28 14.65
N ASP A 256 -6.61 5.48 13.38
CA ASP A 256 -6.30 6.81 12.87
C ASP A 256 -7.18 7.12 11.66
N VAL A 257 -8.00 8.17 11.82
CA VAL A 257 -8.79 8.90 10.82
C VAL A 257 -9.49 8.00 9.77
N ILE A 258 -10.79 7.79 9.92
CA ILE A 258 -11.63 7.13 8.92
C ILE A 258 -11.66 8.03 7.67
N GLU A 259 -10.77 7.77 6.72
CA GLU A 259 -10.79 8.35 5.39
C GLU A 259 -11.58 7.41 4.48
N ASP A 260 -12.65 7.91 3.87
CA ASP A 260 -13.45 7.13 2.93
C ASP A 260 -12.79 7.13 1.55
N THR A 261 -12.80 5.97 0.88
CA THR A 261 -12.25 5.82 -0.47
C THR A 261 -13.34 5.47 -1.48
N ILE A 262 -13.24 6.01 -2.69
CA ILE A 262 -14.19 5.80 -3.78
C ILE A 262 -13.41 5.38 -5.04
N GLY A 263 -13.86 4.35 -5.73
CA GLY A 263 -13.27 3.88 -6.98
C GLY A 263 -14.06 4.37 -8.20
N ILE A 264 -13.56 5.31 -8.97
CA ILE A 264 -14.21 5.81 -10.19
C ILE A 264 -13.35 5.46 -11.41
N ALA A 265 -13.92 4.73 -12.36
CA ALA A 265 -13.25 4.33 -13.61
C ALA A 265 -11.85 3.69 -13.38
N GLY A 266 -11.71 2.87 -12.34
CA GLY A 266 -10.46 2.18 -12.01
C GLY A 266 -9.43 3.07 -11.29
N THR A 267 -9.76 4.31 -10.97
CA THR A 267 -8.94 5.24 -10.18
C THR A 267 -9.51 5.37 -8.77
N LEU A 268 -8.66 5.25 -7.76
CA LEU A 268 -9.05 5.41 -6.36
C LEU A 268 -8.98 6.88 -5.97
N PHE A 269 -10.05 7.40 -5.38
CA PHE A 269 -10.13 8.73 -4.77
C PHE A 269 -10.29 8.57 -3.26
N ARG A 270 -9.51 9.31 -2.50
CA ARG A 270 -9.51 9.30 -1.04
C ARG A 270 -10.10 10.60 -0.52
N LEU A 271 -11.25 10.53 0.10
CA LEU A 271 -11.93 11.68 0.68
C LEU A 271 -11.27 12.03 2.02
N ILE A 272 -10.67 13.23 2.09
CA ILE A 272 -10.03 13.73 3.31
C ILE A 272 -11.01 14.57 4.13
N ASP A 273 -10.90 14.45 5.47
CA ASP A 273 -11.70 15.21 6.46
C ASP A 273 -13.22 14.95 6.44
N THR A 274 -13.62 13.72 6.17
CA THR A 274 -15.05 13.33 6.20
C THR A 274 -15.67 13.38 7.60
N ALA A 275 -14.86 13.39 8.67
CA ALA A 275 -15.33 13.45 10.06
C ALA A 275 -16.08 14.77 10.37
N GLY A 276 -15.62 15.90 9.82
CA GLY A 276 -16.29 17.19 9.96
C GLY A 276 -17.63 17.29 9.20
N ILE A 277 -17.82 16.39 8.22
CA ILE A 277 -19.03 16.36 7.38
C ILE A 277 -20.11 15.46 7.98
N ARG A 278 -19.71 14.43 8.76
CA ARG A 278 -20.64 13.45 9.36
C ARG A 278 -21.27 13.87 10.69
N THR A 279 -20.65 14.77 11.43
CA THR A 279 -21.17 15.26 12.73
C THR A 279 -21.92 16.56 12.57
N THR A 280 -23.21 16.48 12.29
CA THR A 280 -24.12 17.63 12.27
C THR A 280 -24.66 17.93 13.68
N SER A 281 -23.94 18.78 14.45
CA SER A 281 -24.53 19.49 15.58
C SER A 281 -23.98 20.91 15.60
N ASP A 282 -24.86 21.89 15.60
CA ASP A 282 -24.69 23.33 15.34
C ASP A 282 -23.59 24.07 16.13
N VAL A 283 -22.98 23.49 17.16
CA VAL A 283 -22.02 24.17 18.03
C VAL A 283 -20.54 23.84 17.67
N VAL A 284 -20.29 22.81 16.86
CA VAL A 284 -18.92 22.33 16.48
C VAL A 284 -18.53 22.84 15.10
N GLU A 285 -19.41 23.44 14.36
CA GLU A 285 -19.27 23.72 12.93
C GLU A 285 -18.27 24.85 12.60
N SER A 286 -18.20 25.90 13.44
CA SER A 286 -17.20 26.97 13.27
C SER A 286 -15.76 26.48 13.48
N MET A 287 -15.55 25.49 14.35
CA MET A 287 -14.25 24.84 14.53
C MET A 287 -13.96 23.82 13.42
N GLY A 288 -15.00 23.27 12.76
CA GLY A 288 -14.89 22.36 11.63
C GLY A 288 -14.34 23.05 10.37
N ILE A 289 -14.79 24.24 10.08
CA ILE A 289 -14.37 25.02 8.91
C ILE A 289 -12.85 25.32 8.98
N GLU A 290 -12.33 25.77 10.12
CA GLU A 290 -10.88 26.02 10.27
C GLU A 290 -10.03 24.74 10.17
N ARG A 291 -10.53 23.60 10.65
CA ARG A 291 -9.82 22.30 10.52
C ARG A 291 -9.78 21.83 9.07
N THR A 292 -10.87 21.98 8.34
CA THR A 292 -10.93 21.64 6.91
C THR A 292 -9.94 22.48 6.11
N PHE A 293 -9.83 23.78 6.37
CA PHE A 293 -8.87 24.64 5.68
C PHE A 293 -7.40 24.27 5.97
N ARG A 294 -7.07 23.72 7.14
CA ARG A 294 -5.71 23.28 7.48
C ARG A 294 -5.26 22.01 6.75
N LYS A 295 -6.19 21.28 6.16
CA LYS A 295 -5.89 20.04 5.40
C LYS A 295 -5.99 20.22 3.89
N LEU A 296 -6.36 21.41 3.41
CA LEU A 296 -6.50 21.70 1.98
C LEU A 296 -5.14 21.65 1.25
N ASP A 297 -4.05 21.90 1.95
CA ASP A 297 -2.69 21.75 1.43
C ASP A 297 -2.34 20.31 1.01
N GLN A 298 -3.03 19.31 1.58
CA GLN A 298 -2.85 17.90 1.27
C GLN A 298 -3.76 17.41 0.13
N ALA A 299 -4.73 18.23 -0.32
CA ALA A 299 -5.66 17.85 -1.36
C ALA A 299 -5.06 18.07 -2.75
N SER A 300 -5.20 17.07 -3.63
CA SER A 300 -4.92 17.23 -5.06
C SER A 300 -6.14 17.79 -5.80
N ILE A 301 -7.34 17.53 -5.30
CA ILE A 301 -8.61 18.04 -5.83
C ILE A 301 -9.45 18.59 -4.69
N VAL A 302 -10.01 19.77 -4.89
CA VAL A 302 -10.98 20.39 -3.99
C VAL A 302 -12.31 20.49 -4.71
N LEU A 303 -13.31 19.78 -4.21
CA LEU A 303 -14.70 19.91 -4.64
C LEU A 303 -15.35 21.05 -3.82
N TRP A 304 -15.47 22.19 -4.43
CA TRP A 304 -16.05 23.37 -3.78
C TRP A 304 -17.54 23.50 -4.08
N LEU A 305 -18.38 23.16 -3.10
CA LEU A 305 -19.83 23.30 -3.23
C LEU A 305 -20.26 24.74 -2.97
N ILE A 306 -21.03 25.28 -3.88
CA ILE A 306 -21.56 26.63 -3.88
C ILE A 306 -23.08 26.53 -3.86
N ASP A 307 -23.72 27.26 -2.95
CA ASP A 307 -25.18 27.44 -2.98
C ASP A 307 -25.53 28.36 -4.14
N ALA A 308 -26.41 27.93 -5.04
CA ALA A 308 -26.83 28.73 -6.19
C ALA A 308 -27.51 30.06 -5.78
N THR A 309 -27.96 30.19 -4.54
CA THR A 309 -28.60 31.40 -4.01
C THR A 309 -27.65 32.34 -3.27
N ALA A 310 -26.35 31.95 -3.15
CA ALA A 310 -25.34 32.73 -2.44
C ALA A 310 -25.02 34.07 -3.15
N PRO A 311 -24.76 35.15 -2.41
CA PRO A 311 -24.29 36.41 -2.99
C PRO A 311 -22.95 36.26 -3.71
N THR A 312 -22.76 36.98 -4.83
CA THR A 312 -21.54 36.90 -5.63
C THR A 312 -20.28 37.30 -4.83
N ASP A 313 -20.38 38.30 -3.95
CA ASP A 313 -19.25 38.78 -3.14
C ASP A 313 -18.78 37.72 -2.15
N ASP A 314 -19.69 36.92 -1.57
CA ASP A 314 -19.38 35.80 -0.69
C ASP A 314 -18.66 34.68 -1.45
N ILE A 315 -19.06 34.42 -2.72
CA ILE A 315 -18.41 33.45 -3.58
C ILE A 315 -16.94 33.85 -3.88
N HIS A 316 -16.69 35.12 -4.23
CA HIS A 316 -15.34 35.63 -4.47
C HIS A 316 -14.45 35.55 -3.23
N THR A 317 -15.01 35.95 -2.07
CA THR A 317 -14.29 35.89 -0.80
C THR A 317 -13.91 34.45 -0.43
N THR A 318 -14.85 33.53 -0.58
CA THR A 318 -14.62 32.08 -0.30
C THR A 318 -13.61 31.47 -1.27
N PHE A 319 -13.69 31.78 -2.57
CA PHE A 319 -12.72 31.33 -3.54
C PHE A 319 -11.29 31.76 -3.20
N THR A 320 -11.11 33.04 -2.86
CA THR A 320 -9.79 33.58 -2.47
C THR A 320 -9.24 32.87 -1.23
N ARG A 321 -10.09 32.55 -0.25
CA ARG A 321 -9.68 31.79 0.94
C ARG A 321 -9.27 30.37 0.61
N ILE A 322 -10.01 29.66 -0.27
CA ILE A 322 -9.68 28.31 -0.71
C ILE A 322 -8.37 28.33 -1.50
N ALA A 323 -8.23 29.23 -2.47
CA ALA A 323 -7.02 29.34 -3.29
C ALA A 323 -5.76 29.62 -2.45
N ASN A 324 -5.86 30.46 -1.43
CA ASN A 324 -4.75 30.75 -0.52
C ASN A 324 -4.41 29.60 0.44
N ALA A 325 -5.34 28.66 0.66
CA ALA A 325 -5.15 27.51 1.53
C ALA A 325 -4.75 26.21 0.80
N THR A 326 -4.71 26.24 -0.52
CA THR A 326 -4.36 25.11 -1.37
C THR A 326 -2.97 25.30 -1.99
N ALA A 327 -2.32 24.17 -2.32
CA ALA A 327 -1.07 24.23 -3.11
C ALA A 327 -1.35 24.68 -4.55
N ASP A 328 -0.35 25.28 -5.21
CA ASP A 328 -0.46 25.73 -6.62
C ASP A 328 -0.84 24.62 -7.61
N THR A 329 -0.55 23.36 -7.24
CA THR A 329 -0.85 22.18 -8.04
C THR A 329 -2.27 21.63 -7.80
N THR A 330 -2.99 22.16 -6.80
CA THR A 330 -4.34 21.68 -6.44
C THR A 330 -5.38 22.14 -7.44
N ARG A 331 -6.20 21.21 -7.92
CA ARG A 331 -7.30 21.53 -8.83
C ARG A 331 -8.57 21.82 -8.02
N ILE A 332 -9.05 23.06 -8.10
CA ILE A 332 -10.33 23.46 -7.50
C ILE A 332 -11.44 23.23 -8.52
N VAL A 333 -12.45 22.44 -8.17
CA VAL A 333 -13.65 22.15 -8.97
C VAL A 333 -14.87 22.73 -8.31
N PRO A 334 -15.39 23.85 -8.78
CA PRO A 334 -16.62 24.42 -8.24
C PRO A 334 -17.85 23.60 -8.66
N ILE A 335 -18.72 23.32 -7.70
CA ILE A 335 -19.98 22.56 -7.88
C ILE A 335 -21.12 23.42 -7.39
N ILE A 336 -22.00 23.84 -8.29
CA ILE A 336 -23.20 24.60 -7.92
C ILE A 336 -24.28 23.61 -7.50
N ASN A 337 -24.72 23.71 -6.25
CA ASN A 337 -25.83 22.94 -5.72
C ASN A 337 -27.07 23.79 -5.57
N LYS A 338 -28.22 23.16 -5.38
CA LYS A 338 -29.57 23.81 -5.28
C LYS A 338 -29.93 24.64 -6.53
N ALA A 339 -29.49 24.20 -7.70
CA ALA A 339 -29.71 24.89 -8.97
C ALA A 339 -31.23 24.97 -9.35
N ASP A 340 -32.05 24.12 -8.75
CA ASP A 340 -33.52 24.13 -8.83
C ASP A 340 -34.16 25.37 -8.19
N LEU A 341 -33.47 26.01 -7.25
CA LEU A 341 -33.94 27.21 -6.54
C LEU A 341 -33.58 28.51 -7.28
N TYR A 342 -33.05 28.44 -8.53
CA TYR A 342 -32.27 29.56 -9.03
C TYR A 342 -32.54 30.04 -10.49
N GLU A 343 -32.73 31.38 -10.61
CA GLU A 343 -32.49 32.19 -11.79
C GLU A 343 -30.99 32.57 -12.03
N ALA A 344 -30.07 32.31 -11.08
CA ALA A 344 -28.68 32.76 -10.94
C ALA A 344 -27.61 31.93 -11.72
N VAL A 345 -27.99 30.92 -12.46
CA VAL A 345 -27.07 30.28 -13.42
C VAL A 345 -26.42 31.29 -14.40
N LYS A 346 -27.07 32.47 -14.59
CA LYS A 346 -26.51 33.56 -15.40
C LYS A 346 -25.31 34.27 -14.76
N ALA A 347 -25.29 34.49 -13.46
CA ALA A 347 -24.18 35.16 -12.77
C ALA A 347 -22.92 34.28 -12.68
N TYR A 348 -23.10 32.97 -12.50
CA TYR A 348 -21.99 32.02 -12.46
C TYR A 348 -21.24 31.90 -13.78
N LYS A 349 -21.91 31.92 -14.94
CA LYS A 349 -21.25 31.92 -16.23
C LYS A 349 -20.32 33.13 -16.39
N ALA A 350 -20.68 34.28 -15.83
CA ALA A 350 -19.82 35.48 -15.84
C ALA A 350 -18.57 35.27 -14.95
N PHE A 351 -18.73 34.73 -13.74
CA PHE A 351 -17.64 34.44 -12.80
C PHE A 351 -16.61 33.47 -13.37
N MET A 352 -17.04 32.35 -13.95
CA MET A 352 -16.13 31.34 -14.54
C MET A 352 -15.32 31.88 -15.71
N LEU A 353 -15.88 32.84 -16.46
CA LEU A 353 -15.17 33.53 -17.55
C LEU A 353 -14.09 34.49 -17.04
N GLU A 354 -14.20 35.01 -15.83
CA GLU A 354 -13.21 35.87 -15.19
C GLU A 354 -12.12 35.08 -14.45
N ALA A 355 -12.48 33.97 -13.78
CA ALA A 355 -11.55 33.13 -13.01
C ALA A 355 -10.66 32.23 -13.88
N THR A 356 -10.95 32.09 -15.17
CA THR A 356 -10.16 31.33 -16.15
C THR A 356 -9.19 32.20 -16.96
N LYS A 357 -9.16 33.50 -16.69
CA LYS A 357 -8.15 34.44 -17.20
C LYS A 357 -7.05 34.68 -16.19
#